data_8340961687754671cbdff99362b009e7
#
_entry.id   8340961687754671cbdff99362b009e7
#
_cell.length_a   1.000
_cell.length_b   1.000
_cell.length_c   1.000
_cell.angle_alpha   90.00
_cell.angle_beta   90.00
_cell.angle_gamma   90.00
#
_symmetry.space_group_name_H-M   'P 1'
#
loop_
_entity.id
_entity.type
_entity.pdbx_description
1 polymer ?
#
loop_
_entity_poly.entity_id
_entity_poly.type
_entity_poly.pdbx_seq_one_letter_code
_entity_poly.pdbx_strand_id
1 'polypeptide(L)'
;MWCEGAFMTTTNGGPTPAAAQDMQPQLTVVSQYIKDFSFENPNAPKSLAGRQEQPQIGIQINVGANPLSENDIEVVIKLDGKAEAGATLLFRFELEFAGVFRIRNVPQESMNPVVLIECPRLLFPFAREIIATAVRNGGFPPLLLDPVDFVGLYRQKMAQQQPAPAPARG
;
A
#
# COMPACT_ATOMS: atom_id res chain seq x y z
N MET A 1 -34.50 40.40 19.82
CA MET A 1 -34.59 40.87 18.42
C MET A 1 -34.00 39.80 17.55
N TRP A 2 -34.86 38.95 16.98
CA TRP A 2 -34.49 37.76 16.20
C TRP A 2 -34.56 38.14 14.71
N CYS A 3 -33.47 38.01 13.97
CA CYS A 3 -33.47 38.13 12.51
C CYS A 3 -33.84 36.81 11.89
N GLU A 4 -35.04 36.73 11.33
CA GLU A 4 -35.46 35.65 10.43
C GLU A 4 -34.78 35.85 9.07
N GLY A 5 -33.89 34.92 8.72
CA GLY A 5 -33.31 34.83 7.40
C GLY A 5 -34.21 34.02 6.46
N ALA A 6 -34.71 34.67 5.43
CA ALA A 6 -35.56 34.08 4.41
C ALA A 6 -34.79 33.00 3.62
N PHE A 7 -35.30 31.75 3.61
CA PHE A 7 -34.89 30.69 2.67
C PHE A 7 -35.46 31.02 1.28
N MET A 8 -34.56 31.35 0.35
CA MET A 8 -34.92 31.35 -1.07
C MET A 8 -34.69 29.95 -1.63
N THR A 9 -35.79 29.21 -1.82
CA THR A 9 -35.80 27.98 -2.63
C THR A 9 -35.87 28.38 -4.09
N THR A 10 -34.75 28.33 -4.79
CA THR A 10 -34.77 28.33 -6.26
C THR A 10 -34.92 26.89 -6.72
N THR A 11 -36.15 26.47 -6.99
CA THR A 11 -36.50 25.29 -7.77
C THR A 11 -36.11 25.52 -9.23
N ASN A 12 -34.89 25.17 -9.61
CA ASN A 12 -34.56 25.04 -11.01
C ASN A 12 -34.46 23.54 -11.30
N GLY A 13 -35.61 22.91 -11.62
CA GLY A 13 -35.73 21.54 -12.02
C GLY A 13 -35.16 21.30 -13.43
N GLY A 14 -33.84 21.23 -13.54
CA GLY A 14 -33.20 20.58 -14.67
C GLY A 14 -32.97 19.12 -14.30
N PRO A 15 -33.15 18.15 -15.21
CA PRO A 15 -32.79 16.76 -14.92
C PRO A 15 -31.29 16.70 -14.65
N THR A 16 -30.94 16.40 -13.41
CA THR A 16 -29.57 16.10 -13.03
C THR A 16 -29.15 14.87 -13.84
N PRO A 17 -28.06 14.92 -14.63
CA PRO A 17 -27.67 13.79 -15.45
C PRO A 17 -27.05 12.71 -14.54
N ALA A 18 -27.88 11.87 -13.95
CA ALA A 18 -27.45 10.67 -13.25
C ALA A 18 -26.64 9.71 -14.16
N ALA A 19 -26.88 9.79 -15.47
CA ALA A 19 -26.18 8.99 -16.48
C ALA A 19 -24.71 9.39 -16.69
N ALA A 20 -24.31 10.63 -16.36
CA ALA A 20 -22.91 11.08 -16.55
C ALA A 20 -21.99 10.61 -15.39
N GLN A 21 -22.54 10.31 -14.23
CA GLN A 21 -21.77 9.79 -13.09
C GLN A 21 -21.39 8.32 -13.23
N ASP A 22 -22.17 7.54 -14.00
CA ASP A 22 -21.90 6.12 -14.25
C ASP A 22 -20.76 5.87 -15.24
N MET A 23 -20.28 6.89 -15.96
CA MET A 23 -19.23 6.78 -16.97
C MET A 23 -17.84 7.22 -16.45
N GLN A 24 -17.75 7.77 -15.25
CA GLN A 24 -16.47 8.20 -14.70
C GLN A 24 -15.67 7.01 -14.11
N PRO A 25 -14.32 7.03 -14.23
CA PRO A 25 -13.47 6.05 -13.58
C PRO A 25 -13.74 6.01 -12.07
N GLN A 26 -13.97 4.82 -11.54
CA GLN A 26 -14.25 4.60 -10.12
C GLN A 26 -13.28 3.58 -9.54
N LEU A 27 -12.70 3.92 -8.38
CA LEU A 27 -11.89 3.05 -7.56
C LEU A 27 -12.48 3.04 -6.15
N THR A 28 -12.94 1.89 -5.69
CA THR A 28 -13.55 1.73 -4.37
C THR A 28 -12.82 0.66 -3.58
N VAL A 29 -12.45 0.95 -2.35
CA VAL A 29 -11.93 -0.03 -1.40
C VAL A 29 -13.10 -0.82 -0.83
N VAL A 30 -13.18 -2.12 -1.13
CA VAL A 30 -14.25 -3.01 -0.64
C VAL A 30 -13.89 -3.56 0.74
N SER A 31 -12.64 -3.99 0.92
CA SER A 31 -12.13 -4.50 2.18
C SER A 31 -10.62 -4.34 2.26
N GLN A 32 -10.09 -4.33 3.49
CA GLN A 32 -8.66 -4.36 3.77
C GLN A 32 -8.40 -5.33 4.92
N TYR A 33 -7.31 -6.08 4.86
CA TYR A 33 -7.00 -7.09 5.88
C TYR A 33 -5.52 -7.47 5.88
N ILE A 34 -5.08 -7.96 7.02
CA ILE A 34 -3.80 -8.67 7.14
C ILE A 34 -4.00 -10.06 6.56
N LYS A 35 -3.21 -10.42 5.56
CA LYS A 35 -3.22 -11.75 4.95
C LYS A 35 -2.24 -12.68 5.64
N ASP A 36 -1.06 -12.15 5.98
CA ASP A 36 -0.05 -12.84 6.77
C ASP A 36 0.77 -11.80 7.54
N PHE A 37 1.19 -12.16 8.76
CA PHE A 37 2.04 -11.30 9.55
C PHE A 37 2.88 -12.10 10.54
N SER A 38 4.18 -11.84 10.55
CA SER A 38 5.11 -12.33 11.55
C SER A 38 6.00 -11.23 12.08
N PHE A 39 6.31 -11.27 13.38
CA PHE A 39 7.30 -10.42 14.02
C PHE A 39 8.14 -11.27 14.95
N GLU A 40 9.45 -11.18 14.84
CA GLU A 40 10.38 -11.95 15.66
C GLU A 40 11.43 -11.05 16.32
N ASN A 41 11.65 -11.27 17.61
CA ASN A 41 12.74 -10.69 18.39
C ASN A 41 13.51 -11.84 19.07
N PRO A 42 14.34 -12.57 18.31
CA PRO A 42 14.91 -13.86 18.76
C PRO A 42 15.94 -13.70 19.87
N ASN A 43 16.54 -12.52 20.04
CA ASN A 43 17.57 -12.24 21.01
C ASN A 43 17.06 -11.44 22.22
N ALA A 44 15.73 -11.32 22.41
CA ALA A 44 15.16 -10.74 23.62
C ALA A 44 15.47 -11.62 24.84
N PRO A 45 15.70 -11.02 26.04
CA PRO A 45 15.74 -9.59 26.35
C PRO A 45 17.06 -8.90 26.01
N LYS A 46 18.12 -9.62 25.63
CA LYS A 46 19.44 -9.05 25.36
C LYS A 46 19.42 -7.99 24.23
N SER A 47 18.60 -8.18 23.21
CA SER A 47 18.39 -7.23 22.12
C SER A 47 17.85 -5.88 22.57
N LEU A 48 17.24 -5.80 23.76
CA LEU A 48 16.65 -4.59 24.34
C LEU A 48 17.62 -3.82 25.26
N ALA A 49 18.79 -4.40 25.60
CA ALA A 49 19.81 -3.71 26.39
C ALA A 49 20.42 -2.54 25.60
N GLY A 50 20.97 -1.56 26.33
CA GLY A 50 21.67 -0.42 25.71
C GLY A 50 22.75 -0.88 24.74
N ARG A 51 22.84 -0.24 23.56
CA ARG A 51 23.78 -0.58 22.49
C ARG A 51 24.72 0.58 22.22
N GLN A 52 25.94 0.22 21.83
CA GLN A 52 26.92 1.19 21.34
C GLN A 52 26.83 1.37 19.82
N GLU A 53 26.32 0.36 19.08
CA GLU A 53 26.19 0.38 17.63
C GLU A 53 24.79 0.80 17.20
N GLN A 54 24.74 1.64 16.16
CA GLN A 54 23.47 2.05 15.54
C GLN A 54 22.89 0.88 14.75
N PRO A 55 21.58 0.59 14.89
CA PRO A 55 20.93 -0.43 14.09
C PRO A 55 20.92 -0.10 12.60
N GLN A 56 21.22 -1.10 11.78
CA GLN A 56 20.99 -1.06 10.35
C GLN A 56 19.66 -1.71 10.04
N ILE A 57 18.81 -1.02 9.28
CA ILE A 57 17.47 -1.49 8.93
C ILE A 57 17.41 -1.70 7.43
N GLY A 58 17.12 -2.93 7.02
CA GLY A 58 16.86 -3.30 5.64
C GLY A 58 15.38 -3.59 5.45
N ILE A 59 14.76 -3.04 4.39
CA ILE A 59 13.35 -3.23 4.07
C ILE A 59 13.20 -3.54 2.59
N GLN A 60 12.37 -4.52 2.28
CA GLN A 60 11.97 -4.87 0.92
C GLN A 60 10.45 -4.71 0.79
N ILE A 61 10.02 -4.15 -0.33
CA ILE A 61 8.61 -3.91 -0.63
C ILE A 61 8.28 -4.50 -1.98
N ASN A 62 7.22 -5.31 -2.03
CA ASN A 62 6.70 -5.90 -3.25
C ASN A 62 5.19 -5.66 -3.34
N VAL A 63 4.69 -5.50 -4.55
CA VAL A 63 3.27 -5.36 -4.83
C VAL A 63 2.82 -6.46 -5.78
N GLY A 64 1.78 -7.19 -5.37
CA GLY A 64 1.09 -8.20 -6.16
C GLY A 64 -0.37 -7.83 -6.40
N ALA A 65 -0.97 -8.41 -7.44
CA ALA A 65 -2.39 -8.25 -7.74
C ALA A 65 -2.97 -9.54 -8.28
N ASN A 66 -4.16 -9.91 -7.80
CA ASN A 66 -4.89 -11.11 -8.17
C ASN A 66 -6.32 -10.73 -8.58
N PRO A 67 -6.72 -10.90 -9.85
CA PRO A 67 -8.10 -10.70 -10.27
C PRO A 67 -9.04 -11.66 -9.52
N LEU A 68 -10.13 -11.16 -8.97
CA LEU A 68 -11.15 -11.96 -8.28
C LEU A 68 -12.42 -12.10 -9.13
N SER A 69 -12.79 -11.05 -9.86
CA SER A 69 -13.91 -11.01 -10.78
C SER A 69 -13.64 -10.00 -11.90
N GLU A 70 -14.63 -9.75 -12.74
CA GLU A 70 -14.53 -8.75 -13.81
C GLU A 70 -14.16 -7.34 -13.30
N ASN A 71 -14.69 -6.95 -12.14
CA ASN A 71 -14.51 -5.61 -11.58
C ASN A 71 -13.75 -5.59 -10.25
N ASP A 72 -13.51 -6.74 -9.62
CA ASP A 72 -12.87 -6.81 -8.31
C ASP A 72 -11.47 -7.44 -8.41
N ILE A 73 -10.50 -6.80 -7.79
CA ILE A 73 -9.12 -7.22 -7.76
C ILE A 73 -8.56 -7.16 -6.32
N GLU A 74 -7.86 -8.20 -5.91
CA GLU A 74 -7.07 -8.18 -4.69
C GLU A 74 -5.70 -7.57 -5.01
N VAL A 75 -5.29 -6.57 -4.24
CA VAL A 75 -3.93 -6.02 -4.27
C VAL A 75 -3.26 -6.31 -2.94
N VAL A 76 -2.05 -6.83 -2.98
CA VAL A 76 -1.27 -7.21 -1.81
C VAL A 76 0.02 -6.40 -1.79
N ILE A 77 0.31 -5.74 -0.67
CA ILE A 77 1.63 -5.22 -0.37
C ILE A 77 2.33 -6.23 0.54
N LYS A 78 3.49 -6.70 0.11
CA LYS A 78 4.40 -7.51 0.93
C LYS A 78 5.56 -6.64 1.40
N LEU A 79 5.75 -6.62 2.72
CA LEU A 79 6.81 -5.89 3.40
C LEU A 79 7.65 -6.89 4.20
N ASP A 80 8.92 -6.99 3.85
CA ASP A 80 9.90 -7.79 4.60
C ASP A 80 10.95 -6.86 5.18
N GLY A 81 11.24 -6.97 6.46
CA GLY A 81 12.22 -6.10 7.09
C GLY A 81 13.00 -6.76 8.22
N LYS A 82 14.23 -6.28 8.41
CA LYS A 82 15.09 -6.68 9.53
C LYS A 82 15.88 -5.50 10.05
N ALA A 83 16.20 -5.56 11.35
CA ALA A 83 17.13 -4.65 12.00
C ALA A 83 18.27 -5.44 12.63
N GLU A 84 19.50 -5.03 12.38
CA GLU A 84 20.72 -5.67 12.87
C GLU A 84 21.66 -4.63 13.51
N ALA A 85 22.32 -5.00 14.60
CA ALA A 85 23.39 -4.21 15.19
C ALA A 85 24.66 -5.09 15.21
N GLY A 86 25.61 -4.76 14.34
CA GLY A 86 26.74 -5.65 14.06
C GLY A 86 26.28 -7.02 13.57
N ALA A 87 26.66 -8.09 14.25
CA ALA A 87 26.25 -9.46 13.94
C ALA A 87 24.94 -9.89 14.64
N THR A 88 24.32 -9.01 15.42
CA THR A 88 23.13 -9.35 16.22
C THR A 88 21.86 -8.94 15.52
N LEU A 89 21.01 -9.92 15.20
CA LEU A 89 19.65 -9.65 14.74
C LEU A 89 18.82 -9.11 15.90
N LEU A 90 18.26 -7.92 15.74
CA LEU A 90 17.41 -7.29 16.74
C LEU A 90 15.97 -7.73 16.59
N PHE A 91 15.43 -7.54 15.42
CA PHE A 91 14.11 -8.03 15.02
C PHE A 91 14.03 -8.25 13.52
N ARG A 92 13.07 -9.03 13.13
CA ARG A 92 12.61 -9.13 11.74
C ARG A 92 11.09 -9.20 11.69
N PHE A 93 10.53 -8.82 10.57
CA PHE A 93 9.11 -8.92 10.32
C PHE A 93 8.84 -9.28 8.86
N GLU A 94 7.72 -9.93 8.64
CA GLU A 94 7.10 -10.14 7.33
C GLU A 94 5.63 -9.76 7.44
N LEU A 95 5.12 -8.97 6.50
CA LEU A 95 3.72 -8.55 6.46
C LEU A 95 3.21 -8.66 5.04
N GLU A 96 2.10 -9.38 4.85
CA GLU A 96 1.25 -9.30 3.67
C GLU A 96 -0.05 -8.59 4.05
N PHE A 97 -0.18 -7.34 3.61
CA PHE A 97 -1.38 -6.54 3.80
C PHE A 97 -2.11 -6.40 2.49
N ALA A 98 -3.38 -6.77 2.46
CA ALA A 98 -4.17 -6.85 1.26
C ALA A 98 -5.40 -5.95 1.31
N GLY A 99 -5.91 -5.61 0.12
CA GLY A 99 -7.21 -4.99 -0.05
C GLY A 99 -7.90 -5.50 -1.30
N VAL A 100 -9.22 -5.62 -1.22
CA VAL A 100 -10.07 -5.86 -2.39
C VAL A 100 -10.55 -4.51 -2.90
N PHE A 101 -10.28 -4.27 -4.17
CA PHE A 101 -10.65 -3.04 -4.86
C PHE A 101 -11.66 -3.33 -5.95
N ARG A 102 -12.72 -2.52 -6.00
CA ARG A 102 -13.66 -2.50 -7.11
C ARG A 102 -13.29 -1.37 -8.06
N ILE A 103 -13.01 -1.73 -9.31
CA ILE A 103 -12.58 -0.82 -10.37
C ILE A 103 -13.60 -0.85 -11.48
N ARG A 104 -14.14 0.33 -11.85
CA ARG A 104 -15.12 0.49 -12.92
C ARG A 104 -14.75 1.64 -13.84
N ASN A 105 -15.09 1.52 -15.10
CA ASN A 105 -14.92 2.58 -16.11
C ASN A 105 -13.48 3.07 -16.27
N VAL A 106 -12.49 2.21 -16.00
CA VAL A 106 -11.08 2.49 -16.21
C VAL A 106 -10.65 1.86 -17.53
N PRO A 107 -10.05 2.63 -18.47
CA PRO A 107 -9.51 2.08 -19.70
C PRO A 107 -8.47 0.99 -19.42
N GLN A 108 -8.43 -0.05 -20.28
CA GLN A 108 -7.54 -1.20 -20.09
C GLN A 108 -6.06 -0.80 -19.98
N GLU A 109 -5.63 0.20 -20.74
CA GLU A 109 -4.28 0.77 -20.71
C GLU A 109 -3.91 1.42 -19.37
N SER A 110 -4.90 1.93 -18.64
CA SER A 110 -4.74 2.59 -17.33
C SER A 110 -4.92 1.62 -16.16
N MET A 111 -5.35 0.39 -16.42
CA MET A 111 -5.66 -0.59 -15.36
C MET A 111 -4.41 -0.96 -14.54
N ASN A 112 -3.29 -1.27 -15.20
CA ASN A 112 -2.05 -1.63 -14.50
C ASN A 112 -1.51 -0.52 -13.59
N PRO A 113 -1.42 0.75 -14.04
CA PRO A 113 -1.07 1.86 -13.14
C PRO A 113 -2.02 2.01 -11.96
N VAL A 114 -3.34 1.92 -12.16
CA VAL A 114 -4.32 2.01 -11.05
C VAL A 114 -4.06 0.91 -10.04
N VAL A 115 -3.93 -0.33 -10.48
CA VAL A 115 -3.76 -1.51 -9.64
C VAL A 115 -2.41 -1.52 -8.91
N LEU A 116 -1.32 -1.15 -9.58
CA LEU A 116 0.03 -1.29 -9.04
C LEU A 116 0.62 -0.01 -8.45
N ILE A 117 -0.06 1.12 -8.58
CA ILE A 117 0.36 2.41 -8.02
C ILE A 117 -0.70 2.94 -7.05
N GLU A 118 -1.95 3.16 -7.52
CA GLU A 118 -2.96 3.83 -6.70
C GLU A 118 -3.50 2.92 -5.58
N CYS A 119 -3.79 1.65 -5.88
CA CYS A 119 -4.26 0.72 -4.85
C CYS A 119 -3.24 0.54 -3.70
N PRO A 120 -1.95 0.25 -3.96
CA PRO A 120 -0.98 0.15 -2.87
C PRO A 120 -0.75 1.46 -2.13
N ARG A 121 -0.90 2.63 -2.76
CA ARG A 121 -0.87 3.92 -2.05
C ARG A 121 -1.95 4.01 -0.98
N LEU A 122 -3.14 3.47 -1.24
CA LEU A 122 -4.24 3.45 -0.28
C LEU A 122 -4.01 2.44 0.86
N LEU A 123 -3.30 1.34 0.61
CA LEU A 123 -2.99 0.31 1.61
C LEU A 123 -1.80 0.66 2.50
N PHE A 124 -0.80 1.33 1.96
CA PHE A 124 0.49 1.54 2.62
C PHE A 124 0.41 2.22 3.99
N PRO A 125 -0.40 3.26 4.23
CA PRO A 125 -0.52 3.88 5.54
C PRO A 125 -0.92 2.91 6.65
N PHE A 126 -1.77 1.95 6.36
CA PHE A 126 -2.22 0.92 7.31
C PHE A 126 -1.13 -0.14 7.52
N ALA A 127 -0.49 -0.61 6.46
CA ALA A 127 0.64 -1.53 6.56
C ALA A 127 1.79 -0.93 7.39
N ARG A 128 2.11 0.34 7.18
CA ARG A 128 3.11 1.08 7.97
C ARG A 128 2.76 1.14 9.45
N GLU A 129 1.50 1.38 9.78
CA GLU A 129 1.04 1.44 11.18
C GLU A 129 1.16 0.08 11.88
N ILE A 130 0.82 -1.01 11.21
CA ILE A 130 0.96 -2.38 11.73
C ILE A 130 2.42 -2.65 12.10
N ILE A 131 3.36 -2.33 11.22
CA ILE A 131 4.79 -2.54 11.45
C ILE A 131 5.29 -1.65 12.59
N ALA A 132 4.95 -0.35 12.60
CA ALA A 132 5.36 0.57 13.66
C ALA A 132 4.88 0.11 15.03
N THR A 133 3.64 -0.38 15.10
CA THR A 133 3.03 -0.92 16.32
C THR A 133 3.71 -2.22 16.77
N ALA A 134 4.01 -3.15 15.85
CA ALA A 134 4.68 -4.40 16.17
C ALA A 134 6.10 -4.16 16.71
N VAL A 135 6.88 -3.31 16.06
CA VAL A 135 8.25 -2.95 16.46
C VAL A 135 8.24 -2.31 17.86
N ARG A 136 7.31 -1.38 18.11
CA ARG A 136 7.11 -0.77 19.44
C ARG A 136 6.77 -1.81 20.50
N ASN A 137 5.85 -2.72 20.20
CA ASN A 137 5.46 -3.80 21.12
C ASN A 137 6.58 -4.83 21.31
N GLY A 138 7.50 -4.94 20.35
CA GLY A 138 8.74 -5.70 20.46
C GLY A 138 9.78 -5.08 21.39
N GLY A 139 9.50 -3.89 21.97
CA GLY A 139 10.39 -3.19 22.91
C GLY A 139 11.39 -2.23 22.24
N PHE A 140 11.20 -1.91 20.95
CA PHE A 140 12.04 -0.98 20.20
C PHE A 140 11.34 0.35 19.93
N PRO A 141 12.05 1.43 19.60
CA PRO A 141 11.43 2.62 19.06
C PRO A 141 10.60 2.27 17.80
N PRO A 142 9.42 2.87 17.60
CA PRO A 142 8.59 2.56 16.44
C PRO A 142 9.34 2.81 15.14
N LEU A 143 9.25 1.85 14.22
CA LEU A 143 9.83 1.98 12.88
C LEU A 143 8.87 2.78 12.00
N LEU A 144 9.25 4.01 11.68
CA LEU A 144 8.48 4.88 10.79
C LEU A 144 9.04 4.75 9.37
N LEU A 145 8.33 4.03 8.53
CA LEU A 145 8.69 3.88 7.11
C LEU A 145 8.45 5.18 6.36
N ASP A 146 9.40 5.58 5.52
CA ASP A 146 9.21 6.69 4.60
C ASP A 146 8.14 6.37 3.54
N PRO A 147 7.52 7.39 2.93
CA PRO A 147 6.61 7.19 1.80
C PRO A 147 7.28 6.41 0.67
N VAL A 148 6.57 5.42 0.13
CA VAL A 148 7.07 4.54 -0.93
C VAL A 148 6.83 5.17 -2.30
N ASP A 149 7.84 5.16 -3.16
CA ASP A 149 7.70 5.49 -4.58
C ASP A 149 7.13 4.30 -5.37
N PHE A 150 5.81 4.14 -5.32
CA PHE A 150 5.13 3.09 -6.08
C PHE A 150 5.24 3.26 -7.60
N VAL A 151 5.45 4.48 -8.09
CA VAL A 151 5.70 4.72 -9.52
C VAL A 151 7.04 4.14 -9.94
N GLY A 152 8.07 4.37 -9.12
CA GLY A 152 9.40 3.77 -9.31
C GLY A 152 9.36 2.25 -9.28
N LEU A 153 8.68 1.66 -8.30
CA LEU A 153 8.49 0.21 -8.20
C LEU A 153 7.75 -0.37 -9.42
N TYR A 154 6.71 0.30 -9.87
CA TYR A 154 5.98 -0.08 -11.08
C TYR A 154 6.89 -0.10 -12.31
N ARG A 155 7.67 0.97 -12.51
CA ARG A 155 8.62 1.07 -13.65
C ARG A 155 9.67 -0.04 -13.61
N GLN A 156 10.24 -0.33 -12.44
CA GLN A 156 11.20 -1.43 -12.26
C GLN A 156 10.58 -2.78 -12.63
N LYS A 157 9.35 -3.05 -12.17
CA LYS A 157 8.63 -4.28 -12.48
C LYS A 157 8.36 -4.42 -13.98
N MET A 158 7.97 -3.35 -14.66
CA MET A 158 7.75 -3.35 -16.11
C MET A 158 9.06 -3.59 -16.87
N ALA A 159 10.15 -2.96 -16.46
CA ALA A 159 11.48 -3.18 -17.07
C ALA A 159 11.97 -4.62 -16.94
N GLN A 160 11.70 -5.29 -15.81
CA GLN A 160 12.06 -6.69 -15.58
C GLN A 160 11.22 -7.68 -16.41
N GLN A 161 10.00 -7.28 -16.80
CA GLN A 161 9.10 -8.12 -17.61
C GLN A 161 9.35 -7.97 -19.12
N GLN A 162 10.16 -7.00 -19.57
CA GLN A 162 10.56 -6.91 -20.97
C GLN A 162 11.64 -7.96 -21.26
N PRO A 163 11.42 -8.86 -22.25
CA PRO A 163 12.46 -9.80 -22.68
C PRO A 163 13.69 -9.01 -23.14
N ALA A 164 14.88 -9.46 -22.73
CA ALA A 164 16.12 -8.92 -23.23
C ALA A 164 16.10 -8.91 -24.78
N PRO A 165 16.53 -7.82 -25.46
CA PRO A 165 16.61 -7.81 -26.90
C PRO A 165 17.49 -8.97 -27.34
N ALA A 166 16.98 -9.80 -28.27
CA ALA A 166 17.73 -10.92 -28.84
C ALA A 166 19.05 -10.40 -29.42
N PRO A 167 20.19 -11.07 -29.16
CA PRO A 167 21.45 -10.64 -29.74
C PRO A 167 21.33 -10.63 -31.27
N ALA A 168 21.65 -9.49 -31.88
CA ALA A 168 21.70 -9.34 -33.32
C ALA A 168 22.68 -10.40 -33.87
N ARG A 169 22.14 -11.33 -34.63
CA ARG A 169 22.99 -12.26 -35.42
C ARG A 169 23.63 -11.41 -36.52
N GLY A 170 24.92 -11.17 -36.35
CA GLY A 170 25.81 -10.73 -37.44
C GLY A 170 26.15 -11.91 -38.37
#